data_231601a2aba08abc6066bb6beadbbb06
#
_entry.id   231601a2aba08abc6066bb6beadbbb06
#
_cell.length_a   1.000
_cell.length_b   1.000
_cell.length_c   1.000
_cell.angle_alpha   90.00
_cell.angle_beta   90.00
_cell.angle_gamma   90.00
#
_symmetry.space_group_name_H-M   'P 1'
#
loop_
_entity.id
_entity.type
_entity.pdbx_description
1 polymer ?
#
loop_
_entity_poly.entity_id
_entity_poly.type
_entity_poly.pdbx_seq_one_letter_code
_entity_poly.pdbx_strand_id
1 'polypeptide(L)'
;MKTFIQTLWIALIAAAVLFMPQMAYAAEIQMGSGGNLVFEPNEITISAGDTVTFTNGDLPPHNMQVADHPELSHGDLAFVAGESFDVTFPDVGDYNIQCDPHAGAGMKGVI
;
A
#
# COMPACT_ATOMS: atom_id res chain seq x y z
N MET A 1 41.95 -2.84 -31.07
CA MET A 1 41.82 -3.61 -29.83
C MET A 1 41.29 -2.82 -28.65
N LYS A 2 41.83 -1.61 -28.37
CA LYS A 2 41.30 -0.76 -27.28
C LYS A 2 39.85 -0.37 -27.44
N THR A 3 39.36 -0.06 -28.63
CA THR A 3 37.99 0.29 -28.94
C THR A 3 37.02 -0.89 -28.73
N PHE A 4 37.44 -2.10 -29.02
CA PHE A 4 36.63 -3.30 -28.82
C PHE A 4 36.36 -3.59 -27.33
N ILE A 5 37.37 -3.44 -26.48
CA ILE A 5 37.26 -3.62 -25.05
C ILE A 5 36.34 -2.57 -24.41
N GLN A 6 36.43 -1.30 -24.83
CA GLN A 6 35.57 -0.24 -24.34
C GLN A 6 34.11 -0.48 -24.69
N THR A 7 33.81 -0.98 -25.89
CA THR A 7 32.42 -1.30 -26.30
C THR A 7 31.85 -2.45 -25.46
N LEU A 8 32.67 -3.44 -25.12
CA LEU A 8 32.26 -4.57 -24.29
C LEU A 8 31.90 -4.13 -22.85
N TRP A 9 32.67 -3.21 -22.27
CA TRP A 9 32.42 -2.67 -20.94
C TRP A 9 31.11 -1.87 -20.89
N ILE A 10 30.82 -1.05 -21.89
CA ILE A 10 29.56 -0.28 -21.99
C ILE A 10 28.36 -1.23 -22.09
N ALA A 11 28.46 -2.30 -22.87
CA ALA A 11 27.42 -3.30 -22.99
C ALA A 11 27.13 -4.02 -21.66
N LEU A 12 28.17 -4.35 -20.88
CA LEU A 12 28.03 -4.97 -19.57
C LEU A 12 27.36 -4.06 -18.54
N ILE A 13 27.69 -2.77 -18.53
CA ILE A 13 27.06 -1.79 -17.63
C ILE A 13 25.57 -1.61 -17.98
N ALA A 14 25.24 -1.52 -19.26
CA ALA A 14 23.84 -1.42 -19.71
C ALA A 14 23.03 -2.66 -19.32
N ALA A 15 23.59 -3.87 -19.48
CA ALA A 15 22.93 -5.11 -19.06
C ALA A 15 22.71 -5.18 -17.55
N ALA A 16 23.66 -4.73 -16.73
CA ALA A 16 23.55 -4.69 -15.27
C ALA A 16 22.43 -3.76 -14.83
N VAL A 17 22.24 -2.60 -15.47
CA VAL A 17 21.15 -1.65 -15.18
C VAL A 17 19.78 -2.27 -15.52
N LEU A 18 19.65 -3.02 -16.62
CA LEU A 18 18.42 -3.69 -17.03
C LEU A 18 17.97 -4.80 -16.07
N PHE A 19 18.89 -5.38 -15.30
CA PHE A 19 18.59 -6.44 -14.34
C PHE A 19 18.48 -5.96 -12.90
N MET A 20 18.47 -4.65 -12.64
CA MET A 20 18.19 -4.12 -11.31
C MET A 20 16.74 -4.43 -10.90
N PRO A 21 16.51 -5.04 -9.72
CA PRO A 21 15.16 -5.28 -9.24
C PRO A 21 14.44 -3.94 -9.05
N GLN A 22 13.28 -3.81 -9.65
CA GLN A 22 12.40 -2.67 -9.39
C GLN A 22 11.71 -2.91 -8.06
N MET A 23 11.81 -1.95 -7.15
CA MET A 23 11.06 -1.99 -5.90
C MET A 23 9.58 -1.77 -6.22
N ALA A 24 8.70 -2.62 -5.67
CA ALA A 24 7.27 -2.42 -5.76
C ALA A 24 6.91 -1.06 -5.12
N TYR A 25 6.07 -0.28 -5.81
CA TYR A 25 5.59 0.98 -5.28
C TYR A 25 4.69 0.71 -4.08
N ALA A 26 5.00 1.31 -2.92
CA ALA A 26 4.19 1.24 -1.72
C ALA A 26 3.31 2.50 -1.64
N ALA A 27 1.99 2.31 -1.63
CA ALA A 27 1.04 3.37 -1.32
C ALA A 27 0.80 3.43 0.18
N GLU A 28 0.37 4.56 0.68
CA GLU A 28 0.12 4.80 2.09
C GLU A 28 -1.28 5.36 2.30
N ILE A 29 -2.00 4.81 3.30
CA ILE A 29 -3.32 5.29 3.71
C ILE A 29 -3.28 5.56 5.21
N GLN A 30 -3.70 6.76 5.62
CA GLN A 30 -3.91 7.11 7.01
C GLN A 30 -5.29 6.67 7.47
N MET A 31 -5.37 6.07 8.63
CA MET A 31 -6.61 5.72 9.31
C MET A 31 -6.93 6.78 10.35
N GLY A 32 -7.80 7.72 9.99
CA GLY A 32 -8.06 8.95 10.76
C GLY A 32 -7.08 10.06 10.40
N SER A 33 -7.58 11.18 9.92
CA SER A 33 -6.77 12.30 9.49
C SER A 33 -7.52 13.62 9.65
N GLY A 34 -6.82 14.65 10.05
CA GLY A 34 -7.40 15.98 10.23
C GLY A 34 -8.52 16.04 11.28
N GLY A 35 -8.51 15.16 12.28
CA GLY A 35 -9.56 15.05 13.27
C GLY A 35 -10.84 14.38 12.78
N ASN A 36 -10.79 13.68 11.65
CA ASN A 36 -11.94 13.02 11.02
C ASN A 36 -11.79 11.49 11.01
N LEU A 37 -12.93 10.80 11.08
CA LEU A 37 -13.03 9.34 10.97
C LEU A 37 -13.06 8.92 9.50
N VAL A 38 -11.90 8.98 8.85
CA VAL A 38 -11.75 8.74 7.41
C VAL A 38 -10.48 7.92 7.13
N PHE A 39 -10.49 7.19 6.02
CA PHE A 39 -9.25 6.78 5.36
C PHE A 39 -8.76 7.94 4.49
N GLU A 40 -7.49 8.32 4.60
CA GLU A 40 -6.92 9.40 3.79
C GLU A 40 -5.66 8.90 3.05
N PRO A 41 -5.69 8.83 1.71
CA PRO A 41 -6.86 9.02 0.85
C PRO A 41 -7.88 7.88 0.99
N ASN A 42 -9.15 8.13 0.65
CA ASN A 42 -10.20 7.12 0.72
C ASN A 42 -10.41 6.35 -0.58
N GLU A 43 -9.71 6.75 -1.63
CA GLU A 43 -9.73 6.09 -2.93
C GLU A 43 -8.34 6.18 -3.55
N ILE A 44 -7.77 5.02 -3.88
CA ILE A 44 -6.48 4.94 -4.56
C ILE A 44 -6.52 3.89 -5.66
N THR A 45 -5.63 4.07 -6.65
CA THR A 45 -5.37 3.07 -7.69
C THR A 45 -3.95 2.56 -7.55
N ILE A 46 -3.82 1.25 -7.50
CA ILE A 46 -2.53 0.55 -7.42
C ILE A 46 -2.44 -0.50 -8.52
N SER A 47 -1.26 -1.07 -8.71
CA SER A 47 -1.07 -2.25 -9.57
C SER A 47 -1.27 -3.53 -8.77
N ALA A 48 -1.73 -4.59 -9.43
CA ALA A 48 -1.84 -5.91 -8.81
C ALA A 48 -0.49 -6.33 -8.23
N GLY A 49 -0.50 -6.81 -6.99
CA GLY A 49 0.71 -7.20 -6.27
C GLY A 49 1.36 -6.08 -5.46
N ASP A 50 0.86 -4.85 -5.54
CA ASP A 50 1.37 -3.74 -4.74
C ASP A 50 0.96 -3.89 -3.27
N THR A 51 1.79 -3.34 -2.41
CA THR A 51 1.56 -3.29 -0.96
C THR A 51 1.12 -1.90 -0.55
N VAL A 52 0.08 -1.84 0.27
CA VAL A 52 -0.43 -0.61 0.88
C VAL A 52 -0.13 -0.64 2.38
N THR A 53 0.49 0.42 2.88
CA THR A 53 0.73 0.62 4.30
C THR A 53 -0.41 1.44 4.90
N PHE A 54 -1.06 0.89 5.92
CA PHE A 54 -2.10 1.56 6.70
C PHE A 54 -1.49 2.05 8.01
N THR A 55 -1.54 3.34 8.25
CA THR A 55 -0.98 3.96 9.46
C THR A 55 -2.09 4.52 10.33
N ASN A 56 -2.11 4.12 11.61
CA ASN A 56 -3.06 4.62 12.58
C ASN A 56 -2.77 6.09 12.90
N GLY A 57 -3.76 6.93 12.70
CA GLY A 57 -3.67 8.38 12.91
C GLY A 57 -4.61 8.86 14.00
N ASP A 58 -5.47 9.80 13.65
CA ASP A 58 -6.39 10.46 14.59
C ASP A 58 -7.57 9.59 15.00
N LEU A 59 -8.08 9.82 16.18
CA LEU A 59 -9.32 9.23 16.73
C LEU A 59 -9.34 7.68 16.72
N PRO A 60 -8.27 7.01 17.21
CA PRO A 60 -8.28 5.55 17.32
C PRO A 60 -9.37 5.06 18.29
N PRO A 61 -9.74 3.77 18.27
CA PRO A 61 -9.11 2.68 17.53
C PRO A 61 -9.60 2.56 16.08
N HIS A 62 -8.74 2.01 15.22
CA HIS A 62 -9.06 1.71 13.83
C HIS A 62 -8.64 0.30 13.46
N ASN A 63 -9.36 -0.29 12.51
CA ASN A 63 -8.96 -1.47 11.79
C ASN A 63 -9.24 -1.31 10.29
N MET A 64 -8.94 -2.32 9.50
CA MET A 64 -9.23 -2.30 8.07
C MET A 64 -9.77 -3.66 7.65
N GLN A 65 -11.03 -3.70 7.28
CA GLN A 65 -11.68 -4.87 6.72
C GLN A 65 -11.86 -4.70 5.23
N VAL A 66 -11.56 -5.74 4.47
CA VAL A 66 -11.77 -5.78 3.03
C VAL A 66 -12.99 -6.64 2.75
N ALA A 67 -14.02 -6.07 2.11
CA ALA A 67 -15.25 -6.78 1.79
C ALA A 67 -14.95 -8.02 0.94
N ASP A 68 -15.50 -9.17 1.33
CA ASP A 68 -15.33 -10.47 0.67
C ASP A 68 -13.90 -11.03 0.67
N HIS A 69 -12.97 -10.39 1.38
CA HIS A 69 -11.56 -10.78 1.44
C HIS A 69 -11.03 -10.80 2.88
N PRO A 70 -11.47 -11.75 3.73
CA PRO A 70 -11.00 -11.84 5.10
C PRO A 70 -9.48 -12.07 5.17
N GLU A 71 -8.89 -12.70 4.16
CA GLU A 71 -7.45 -12.96 4.06
C GLU A 71 -6.61 -11.69 3.88
N LEU A 72 -7.22 -10.60 3.37
CA LEU A 72 -6.57 -9.30 3.19
C LEU A 72 -6.90 -8.32 4.32
N SER A 73 -7.84 -8.69 5.18
CA SER A 73 -8.32 -7.83 6.25
C SER A 73 -7.38 -7.83 7.45
N HIS A 74 -7.24 -6.68 8.08
CA HIS A 74 -6.58 -6.52 9.38
C HIS A 74 -7.64 -6.16 10.42
N GLY A 75 -8.24 -7.20 11.03
CA GLY A 75 -9.37 -7.06 11.94
C GLY A 75 -8.99 -6.58 13.34
N ASP A 76 -7.74 -6.79 13.75
CA ASP A 76 -7.26 -6.32 15.04
C ASP A 76 -7.26 -4.79 15.10
N LEU A 77 -7.74 -4.25 16.23
CA LEU A 77 -7.81 -2.81 16.42
C LEU A 77 -6.44 -2.22 16.75
N ALA A 78 -6.07 -1.15 16.05
CA ALA A 78 -4.89 -0.35 16.34
C ALA A 78 -5.29 0.82 17.26
N PHE A 79 -4.71 0.89 18.44
CA PHE A 79 -5.07 1.88 19.46
C PHE A 79 -4.06 3.04 19.57
N VAL A 80 -2.85 2.85 19.07
CA VAL A 80 -1.76 3.83 19.23
C VAL A 80 -1.51 4.55 17.91
N ALA A 81 -1.51 5.87 17.93
CA ALA A 81 -1.14 6.69 16.78
C ALA A 81 0.28 6.32 16.31
N GLY A 82 0.45 6.14 15.01
CA GLY A 82 1.71 5.74 14.41
C GLY A 82 1.90 4.23 14.23
N GLU A 83 1.06 3.38 14.84
CA GLU A 83 1.05 1.96 14.49
C GLU A 83 0.70 1.77 13.02
N SER A 84 1.35 0.83 12.35
CA SER A 84 1.08 0.54 10.95
C SER A 84 1.07 -0.94 10.67
N PHE A 85 0.41 -1.31 9.57
CA PHE A 85 0.44 -2.65 9.01
C PHE A 85 0.39 -2.58 7.49
N ASP A 86 0.92 -3.61 6.83
CA ASP A 86 0.99 -3.70 5.39
C ASP A 86 0.02 -4.75 4.86
N VAL A 87 -0.63 -4.45 3.75
CA VAL A 87 -1.48 -5.40 3.03
C VAL A 87 -1.10 -5.40 1.57
N THR A 88 -0.86 -6.60 1.02
CA THR A 88 -0.58 -6.79 -0.40
C THR A 88 -1.86 -7.22 -1.12
N PHE A 89 -2.24 -6.48 -2.16
CA PHE A 89 -3.43 -6.76 -2.96
C PHE A 89 -3.03 -7.52 -4.23
N PRO A 90 -3.26 -8.85 -4.30
CA PRO A 90 -2.66 -9.67 -5.34
C PRO A 90 -3.31 -9.56 -6.71
N ASP A 91 -4.61 -9.30 -6.77
CA ASP A 91 -5.41 -9.40 -7.98
C ASP A 91 -5.96 -8.05 -8.44
N VAL A 92 -6.23 -7.95 -9.74
CA VAL A 92 -6.94 -6.81 -10.32
C VAL A 92 -8.40 -6.83 -9.89
N GLY A 93 -8.94 -5.68 -9.55
CA GLY A 93 -10.33 -5.50 -9.13
C GLY A 93 -10.47 -4.35 -8.17
N ASP A 94 -11.70 -4.08 -7.75
CA ASP A 94 -12.00 -3.07 -6.73
C ASP A 94 -12.15 -3.75 -5.37
N TYR A 95 -11.43 -3.22 -4.39
CA TYR A 95 -11.51 -3.68 -3.01
C TYR A 95 -12.17 -2.61 -2.16
N ASN A 96 -13.34 -2.91 -1.62
CA ASN A 96 -14.04 -2.01 -0.69
C ASN A 96 -13.52 -2.25 0.71
N ILE A 97 -13.05 -1.19 1.36
CA ILE A 97 -12.51 -1.23 2.72
C ILE A 97 -13.39 -0.45 3.69
N GLN A 98 -13.38 -0.86 4.95
CA GLN A 98 -14.04 -0.13 6.04
C GLN A 98 -13.29 -0.33 7.35
N CYS A 99 -13.45 0.66 8.23
CA CYS A 99 -13.09 0.55 9.64
C CYS A 99 -14.35 0.14 10.42
N ASP A 100 -14.35 -1.02 11.08
CA ASP A 100 -15.54 -1.55 11.74
C ASP A 100 -16.12 -0.62 12.81
N PRO A 101 -15.32 -0.07 13.76
CA PRO A 101 -15.89 0.82 14.77
C PRO A 101 -16.47 2.11 14.19
N HIS A 102 -16.03 2.55 13.01
CA HIS A 102 -16.41 3.83 12.44
C HIS A 102 -17.12 3.74 11.08
N ALA A 103 -17.46 2.53 10.64
CA ALA A 103 -18.19 2.34 9.36
C ALA A 103 -19.51 3.09 9.34
N GLY A 104 -20.23 3.15 10.47
CA GLY A 104 -21.46 3.90 10.62
C GLY A 104 -21.29 5.42 10.47
N ALA A 105 -20.08 5.94 10.70
CA ALA A 105 -19.72 7.34 10.46
C ALA A 105 -19.17 7.59 9.05
N GLY A 106 -19.11 6.56 8.20
CA GLY A 106 -18.66 6.66 6.82
C GLY A 106 -17.17 6.42 6.62
N MET A 107 -16.46 5.81 7.58
CA MET A 107 -15.05 5.47 7.41
C MET A 107 -14.88 4.25 6.49
N LYS A 108 -14.91 4.52 5.20
CA LYS A 108 -14.88 3.56 4.09
C LYS A 108 -14.03 4.09 2.95
N GLY A 109 -13.52 3.18 2.13
CA GLY A 109 -12.73 3.52 0.97
C GLY A 109 -12.73 2.44 -0.11
N VAL A 110 -12.00 2.71 -1.18
CA VAL A 110 -11.83 1.79 -2.32
C VAL A 110 -10.36 1.79 -2.77
N ILE A 111 -9.87 0.59 -3.01
CA ILE A 111 -8.53 0.38 -3.56
C ILE A 111 -8.62 -0.31 -4.91
#